data_80db66a2cae9746e2fec9552a574b979
#
_entry.id   80db66a2cae9746e2fec9552a574b979
#
_cell.length_a   1.000
_cell.length_b   1.000
_cell.length_c   1.000
_cell.angle_alpha   90.00
_cell.angle_beta   90.00
_cell.angle_gamma   90.00
#
_symmetry.space_group_name_H-M   'P 1'
#
loop_
_entity.id
_entity.type
_entity.pdbx_description
1 polymer ?
#
loop_
_entity_poly.entity_id
_entity_poly.type
_entity_poly.pdbx_seq_one_letter_code
_entity_poly.pdbx_strand_id
1 'polypeptide(L)'
;MRPLLPPDYRPTEKEAFMGSMQLEYFRQKLERWREELLVESNETLQHLQEDSPQEPDIADRASLETDRALELRTRDRERKLIAKINEALERIENKSYGFCEETSEPISLRRLEARPIATLSIEAQERHERMEKTHRDD
;
A
#
# COMPACT_ATOMS: atom_id res chain seq x y z
N MET A 1 5.47 17.54 -17.88
CA MET A 1 4.36 18.32 -17.33
C MET A 1 3.21 17.38 -16.94
N ARG A 2 2.73 17.51 -15.71
CA ARG A 2 1.65 16.65 -15.22
C ARG A 2 0.30 17.14 -15.74
N PRO A 3 -0.54 16.25 -16.27
CA PRO A 3 -1.85 16.67 -16.74
C PRO A 3 -2.77 17.05 -15.57
N LEU A 4 -3.67 17.99 -15.83
CA LEU A 4 -4.72 18.34 -14.88
C LEU A 4 -5.88 17.36 -15.04
N LEU A 5 -6.28 16.73 -13.92
CA LEU A 5 -7.41 15.81 -13.92
C LEU A 5 -8.69 16.53 -13.54
N PRO A 6 -9.79 16.35 -14.30
CA PRO A 6 -11.10 16.80 -13.83
C PRO A 6 -11.44 16.12 -12.49
N PRO A 7 -12.20 16.79 -11.60
CA PRO A 7 -12.54 16.21 -10.29
C PRO A 7 -13.30 14.89 -10.37
N ASP A 8 -14.04 14.66 -11.45
CA ASP A 8 -14.84 13.47 -11.67
C ASP A 8 -14.16 12.44 -12.58
N TYR A 9 -12.87 12.65 -12.88
CA TYR A 9 -12.16 11.74 -13.76
C TYR A 9 -12.05 10.34 -13.15
N ARG A 10 -12.33 9.33 -13.97
CA ARG A 10 -12.16 7.92 -13.65
C ARG A 10 -11.52 7.21 -14.82
N PRO A 11 -10.47 6.40 -14.60
CA PRO A 11 -9.87 5.62 -15.69
C PRO A 11 -10.88 4.64 -16.28
N THR A 12 -10.88 4.53 -17.59
CA THR A 12 -11.74 3.58 -18.31
C THR A 12 -10.92 2.73 -19.27
N GLU A 13 -11.47 1.55 -19.60
CA GLU A 13 -10.82 0.66 -20.57
C GLU A 13 -10.88 1.20 -22.00
N LYS A 14 -11.69 2.23 -22.24
CA LYS A 14 -11.82 2.88 -23.54
C LYS A 14 -10.63 3.78 -23.87
N GLU A 15 -9.86 4.15 -22.84
CA GLU A 15 -8.66 4.97 -23.00
C GLU A 15 -7.43 4.07 -23.20
N ALA A 16 -6.36 4.66 -23.73
CA ALA A 16 -5.07 3.96 -23.79
C ALA A 16 -4.63 3.57 -22.38
N PHE A 17 -4.25 2.32 -22.19
CA PHE A 17 -3.82 1.82 -20.87
C PHE A 17 -2.56 2.57 -20.41
N MET A 18 -2.64 3.10 -19.19
CA MET A 18 -1.56 3.88 -18.56
C MET A 18 -1.08 5.05 -19.41
N GLY A 19 -2.01 5.69 -20.11
CA GLY A 19 -1.76 6.99 -20.70
C GLY A 19 -1.53 8.04 -19.61
N SER A 20 -1.13 9.23 -20.00
CA SER A 20 -0.71 10.27 -19.05
C SER A 20 -1.78 10.59 -18.00
N MET A 21 -3.06 10.58 -18.36
CA MET A 21 -4.13 10.88 -17.41
C MET A 21 -4.37 9.74 -16.43
N GLN A 22 -4.29 8.50 -16.88
CA GLN A 22 -4.41 7.33 -15.98
C GLN A 22 -3.24 7.27 -15.00
N LEU A 23 -2.01 7.49 -15.48
CA LEU A 23 -0.83 7.52 -14.61
C LEU A 23 -0.96 8.63 -13.57
N GLU A 24 -1.43 9.82 -13.96
CA GLU A 24 -1.64 10.92 -13.03
C GLU A 24 -2.70 10.59 -11.98
N TYR A 25 -3.78 9.93 -12.41
CA TYR A 25 -4.83 9.49 -11.48
C TYR A 25 -4.27 8.56 -10.40
N PHE A 26 -3.53 7.54 -10.79
CA PHE A 26 -2.96 6.60 -9.84
C PHE A 26 -1.86 7.23 -9.00
N ARG A 27 -1.10 8.16 -9.56
CA ARG A 27 -0.09 8.91 -8.82
C ARG A 27 -0.73 9.71 -7.68
N GLN A 28 -1.81 10.44 -7.98
CA GLN A 28 -2.52 11.22 -6.96
C GLN A 28 -3.14 10.32 -5.89
N LYS A 29 -3.69 9.18 -6.31
CA LYS A 29 -4.28 8.20 -5.39
C LYS A 29 -3.22 7.64 -4.43
N LEU A 30 -2.06 7.29 -4.95
CA LEU A 30 -0.93 6.77 -4.16
C LEU A 30 -0.38 7.84 -3.21
N GLU A 31 -0.19 9.06 -3.70
CA GLU A 31 0.31 10.16 -2.86
C GLU A 31 -0.64 10.49 -1.72
N ARG A 32 -1.94 10.49 -1.98
CA ARG A 32 -2.98 10.72 -0.98
C ARG A 32 -2.96 9.63 0.10
N TRP A 33 -2.88 8.38 -0.32
CA TRP A 33 -2.79 7.25 0.59
C TRP A 33 -1.52 7.33 1.44
N ARG A 34 -0.39 7.67 0.83
CA ARG A 34 0.87 7.84 1.56
C ARG A 34 0.75 8.91 2.64
N GLU A 35 0.13 10.04 2.31
CA GLU A 35 -0.09 11.13 3.26
C GLU A 35 -0.93 10.67 4.45
N GLU A 36 -2.01 9.94 4.19
CA GLU A 36 -2.86 9.38 5.23
C GLU A 36 -2.08 8.45 6.15
N LEU A 37 -1.24 7.58 5.58
CA LEU A 37 -0.42 6.66 6.37
C LEU A 37 0.64 7.39 7.20
N LEU A 38 1.22 8.44 6.67
CA LEU A 38 2.20 9.26 7.41
C LEU A 38 1.57 9.95 8.60
N VAL A 39 0.36 10.48 8.44
CA VAL A 39 -0.39 11.11 9.55
C VAL A 39 -0.70 10.07 10.62
N GLU A 40 -1.22 8.90 10.24
CA GLU A 40 -1.53 7.82 11.18
C GLU A 40 -0.28 7.34 11.92
N SER A 41 0.85 7.20 11.22
CA SER A 41 2.11 6.77 11.81
C SER A 41 2.62 7.78 12.83
N ASN A 42 2.48 9.08 12.57
CA ASN A 42 2.86 10.13 13.50
C ASN A 42 1.97 10.11 14.76
N GLU A 43 0.69 9.91 14.60
CA GLU A 43 -0.25 9.79 15.72
C GLU A 43 0.10 8.59 16.60
N THR A 44 0.39 7.44 16.00
CA THR A 44 0.80 6.24 16.72
C THR A 44 2.09 6.49 17.51
N LEU A 45 3.07 7.15 16.88
CA LEU A 45 4.33 7.47 17.54
C LEU A 45 4.12 8.40 18.74
N GLN A 46 3.29 9.44 18.58
CA GLN A 46 2.97 10.35 19.67
C GLN A 46 2.31 9.61 20.83
N HIS A 47 1.37 8.73 20.53
CA HIS A 47 0.68 7.93 21.53
C HIS A 47 1.66 7.04 22.31
N LEU A 48 2.61 6.41 21.62
CA LEU A 48 3.65 5.61 22.28
C LEU A 48 4.54 6.44 23.18
N GLN A 49 4.82 7.69 22.83
CA GLN A 49 5.65 8.59 23.63
C GLN A 49 4.91 9.17 24.84
N GLU A 50 3.62 9.42 24.71
CA GLU A 50 2.79 9.99 25.75
C GLU A 50 2.45 8.99 26.85
N ASP A 51 2.36 7.70 26.51
CA ASP A 51 2.05 6.63 27.47
C ASP A 51 3.28 6.19 28.28
N SER A 52 3.91 7.17 28.99
CA SER A 52 4.92 6.82 29.98
C SER A 52 4.23 6.22 31.21
N PRO A 53 4.46 4.95 31.53
CA PRO A 53 3.76 4.31 32.65
C PRO A 53 4.19 4.91 33.98
N GLN A 54 3.23 5.46 34.71
CA GLN A 54 3.38 5.76 36.13
C GLN A 54 2.97 4.52 36.88
N GLU A 55 3.92 3.66 37.19
CA GLU A 55 3.80 2.46 38.03
C GLU A 55 2.42 1.79 38.08
N PRO A 56 1.90 1.26 36.96
CA PRO A 56 0.69 0.43 37.01
C PRO A 56 0.99 -0.91 37.71
N ASP A 57 -0.04 -1.59 38.21
CA ASP A 57 0.14 -2.91 38.76
C ASP A 57 0.57 -3.92 37.67
N ILE A 58 0.88 -5.17 38.06
CA ILE A 58 1.44 -6.16 37.12
C ILE A 58 0.46 -6.46 35.97
N ALA A 59 -0.86 -6.51 36.24
CA ALA A 59 -1.87 -6.76 35.23
C ALA A 59 -1.95 -5.60 34.24
N ASP A 60 -1.89 -4.35 34.71
CA ASP A 60 -1.90 -3.17 33.88
C ASP A 60 -0.64 -3.07 33.03
N ARG A 61 0.51 -3.46 33.55
CA ARG A 61 1.77 -3.51 32.78
C ARG A 61 1.68 -4.50 31.63
N ALA A 62 1.13 -5.71 31.89
CA ALA A 62 0.98 -6.71 30.84
C ALA A 62 0.06 -6.22 29.73
N SER A 63 -1.04 -5.55 30.09
CA SER A 63 -1.97 -4.96 29.13
C SER A 63 -1.30 -3.85 28.31
N LEU A 64 -0.54 -2.96 28.96
CA LEU A 64 0.18 -1.89 28.29
C LEU A 64 1.24 -2.42 27.34
N GLU A 65 1.98 -3.45 27.74
CA GLU A 65 2.99 -4.08 26.89
C GLU A 65 2.36 -4.70 25.65
N THR A 66 1.21 -5.36 25.81
CA THR A 66 0.46 -5.94 24.69
C THR A 66 -0.02 -4.85 23.74
N ASP A 67 -0.57 -3.76 24.26
CA ASP A 67 -1.05 -2.63 23.46
C ASP A 67 0.10 -1.98 22.68
N ARG A 68 1.24 -1.79 23.33
CA ARG A 68 2.43 -1.24 22.67
C ARG A 68 2.95 -2.16 21.57
N ALA A 69 2.96 -3.47 21.81
CA ALA A 69 3.38 -4.44 20.82
C ALA A 69 2.48 -4.38 19.57
N LEU A 70 1.16 -4.26 19.78
CA LEU A 70 0.20 -4.10 18.69
C LEU A 70 0.41 -2.80 17.91
N GLU A 71 0.65 -1.69 18.62
CA GLU A 71 0.92 -0.40 17.98
C GLU A 71 2.19 -0.43 17.15
N LEU A 72 3.25 -1.08 17.66
CA LEU A 72 4.51 -1.23 16.93
C LEU A 72 4.34 -2.08 15.67
N ARG A 73 3.53 -3.14 15.73
CA ARG A 73 3.23 -3.97 14.55
C ARG A 73 2.45 -3.17 13.51
N THR A 74 1.50 -2.37 13.95
CA THR A 74 0.73 -1.49 13.08
C THR A 74 1.65 -0.50 12.39
N ARG A 75 2.56 0.11 13.12
CA ARG A 75 3.55 1.05 12.60
C ARG A 75 4.47 0.39 11.57
N ASP A 76 4.94 -0.83 11.86
CA ASP A 76 5.79 -1.58 10.93
C ASP A 76 5.05 -1.89 9.63
N ARG A 77 3.78 -2.28 9.72
CA ARG A 77 2.94 -2.53 8.54
C ARG A 77 2.75 -1.27 7.71
N GLU A 78 2.46 -0.14 8.37
CA GLU A 78 2.31 1.16 7.70
C GLU A 78 3.59 1.56 6.98
N ARG A 79 4.75 1.37 7.62
CA ARG A 79 6.04 1.68 7.03
C ARG A 79 6.31 0.83 5.79
N LYS A 80 5.97 -0.46 5.84
CA LYS A 80 6.10 -1.35 4.68
C LYS A 80 5.18 -0.94 3.54
N LEU A 81 3.96 -0.51 3.86
CA LEU A 81 3.02 0.00 2.86
C LEU A 81 3.55 1.29 2.23
N ILE A 82 4.10 2.19 3.02
CA ILE A 82 4.71 3.43 2.51
C ILE A 82 5.85 3.11 1.54
N ALA A 83 6.69 2.13 1.88
CA ALA A 83 7.77 1.70 1.00
C ALA A 83 7.22 1.17 -0.34
N LYS A 84 6.15 0.37 -0.31
CA LYS A 84 5.50 -0.14 -1.52
C LYS A 84 4.86 0.97 -2.33
N ILE A 85 4.28 1.97 -1.68
CA ILE A 85 3.74 3.14 -2.36
C ILE A 85 4.85 3.91 -3.06
N ASN A 86 5.98 4.12 -2.40
CA ASN A 86 7.13 4.80 -2.99
C ASN A 86 7.66 4.04 -4.22
N GLU A 87 7.72 2.71 -4.15
CA GLU A 87 8.10 1.88 -5.30
C GLU A 87 7.11 2.03 -6.45
N ALA A 88 5.80 2.08 -6.14
CA ALA A 88 4.77 2.27 -7.16
C ALA A 88 4.90 3.65 -7.82
N LEU A 89 5.15 4.69 -7.03
CA LEU A 89 5.38 6.04 -7.55
C LEU A 89 6.60 6.10 -8.47
N GLU A 90 7.66 5.39 -8.11
CA GLU A 90 8.85 5.27 -8.95
C GLU A 90 8.53 4.58 -10.28
N ARG A 91 7.71 3.53 -10.26
CA ARG A 91 7.27 2.86 -11.49
C ARG A 91 6.41 3.79 -12.37
N ILE A 92 5.63 4.68 -11.77
CA ILE A 92 4.89 5.69 -12.53
C ILE A 92 5.88 6.62 -13.26
N GLU A 93 6.93 7.07 -12.58
CA GLU A 93 7.95 7.94 -13.17
C GLU A 93 8.68 7.26 -14.32
N ASN A 94 9.01 5.97 -14.21
CA ASN A 94 9.70 5.23 -15.27
C ASN A 94 8.75 4.55 -16.25
N LYS A 95 7.45 4.74 -16.08
CA LYS A 95 6.38 4.26 -16.98
C LYS A 95 6.23 2.73 -17.01
N SER A 96 6.66 2.04 -15.95
CA SER A 96 6.44 0.60 -15.81
C SER A 96 5.24 0.25 -14.94
N TYR A 97 4.59 1.25 -14.34
CA TYR A 97 3.43 1.05 -13.48
C TYR A 97 2.27 0.41 -14.23
N GLY A 98 1.57 -0.50 -13.57
CA GLY A 98 0.35 -1.11 -14.10
C GLY A 98 0.56 -2.40 -14.89
N PHE A 99 1.81 -2.83 -15.05
CA PHE A 99 2.13 -4.07 -15.76
C PHE A 99 2.60 -5.13 -14.77
N CYS A 100 2.15 -6.37 -15.00
CA CYS A 100 2.53 -7.50 -14.16
C CYS A 100 4.04 -7.76 -14.25
N GLU A 101 4.71 -7.87 -13.11
CA GLU A 101 6.14 -8.14 -13.06
C GLU A 101 6.54 -9.46 -13.69
N GLU A 102 5.67 -10.47 -13.65
CA GLU A 102 5.96 -11.79 -14.16
C GLU A 102 5.62 -11.96 -15.64
N THR A 103 4.46 -11.46 -16.05
CA THR A 103 3.94 -11.72 -17.41
C THR A 103 4.12 -10.53 -18.34
N SER A 104 4.43 -9.37 -17.82
CA SER A 104 4.49 -8.09 -18.53
C SER A 104 3.14 -7.65 -19.13
N GLU A 105 2.08 -8.36 -18.81
CA GLU A 105 0.72 -8.01 -19.26
C GLU A 105 0.13 -6.92 -18.38
N PRO A 106 -0.80 -6.11 -18.92
CA PRO A 106 -1.46 -5.09 -18.10
C PRO A 106 -2.23 -5.72 -16.94
N ILE A 107 -2.11 -5.08 -15.76
CA ILE A 107 -2.96 -5.39 -14.62
C ILE A 107 -4.29 -4.67 -14.83
N SER A 108 -5.42 -5.32 -14.56
CA SER A 108 -6.72 -4.70 -14.80
C SER A 108 -6.88 -3.40 -14.01
N LEU A 109 -7.56 -2.42 -14.60
CA LEU A 109 -7.84 -1.15 -13.92
C LEU A 109 -8.62 -1.37 -12.64
N ARG A 110 -9.55 -2.31 -12.65
CA ARG A 110 -10.35 -2.66 -11.47
C ARG A 110 -9.45 -3.12 -10.31
N ARG A 111 -8.46 -3.95 -10.60
CA ARG A 111 -7.52 -4.41 -9.58
C ARG A 111 -6.65 -3.27 -9.06
N LEU A 112 -6.15 -2.40 -9.96
CA LEU A 112 -5.34 -1.25 -9.57
C LEU A 112 -6.16 -0.23 -8.77
N GLU A 113 -7.44 -0.06 -9.08
CA GLU A 113 -8.32 0.79 -8.27
C GLU A 113 -8.45 0.26 -6.84
N ALA A 114 -8.62 -1.06 -6.70
CA ALA A 114 -8.77 -1.69 -5.40
C ALA A 114 -7.42 -1.78 -4.67
N ARG A 115 -6.33 -1.99 -5.41
CA ARG A 115 -5.00 -2.17 -4.83
C ARG A 115 -3.95 -1.46 -5.70
N PRO A 116 -3.75 -0.15 -5.48
CA PRO A 116 -2.85 0.63 -6.34
C PRO A 116 -1.38 0.17 -6.30
N ILE A 117 -0.97 -0.56 -5.27
CA ILE A 117 0.41 -1.08 -5.16
C ILE A 117 0.56 -2.47 -5.81
N ALA A 118 -0.46 -3.00 -6.45
CA ALA A 118 -0.39 -4.33 -7.06
C ALA A 118 0.70 -4.38 -8.14
N THR A 119 1.52 -5.42 -8.07
CA THR A 119 2.61 -5.67 -9.02
C THR A 119 2.39 -6.93 -9.84
N LEU A 120 1.34 -7.69 -9.53
CA LEU A 120 1.01 -8.94 -10.20
C LEU A 120 -0.44 -8.91 -10.66
N SER A 121 -0.70 -9.49 -11.82
CA SER A 121 -2.08 -9.76 -12.25
C SER A 121 -2.73 -10.76 -11.29
N ILE A 122 -4.05 -10.88 -11.36
CA ILE A 122 -4.78 -11.85 -10.52
C ILE A 122 -4.27 -13.26 -10.79
N GLU A 123 -4.06 -13.61 -12.05
CA GLU A 123 -3.59 -14.94 -12.46
C GLU A 123 -2.20 -15.24 -11.90
N ALA A 124 -1.29 -14.26 -11.96
CA ALA A 124 0.06 -14.41 -11.41
C ALA A 124 0.02 -14.54 -9.88
N GLN A 125 -0.82 -13.76 -9.21
CA GLN A 125 -0.99 -13.81 -7.76
C GLN A 125 -1.51 -15.18 -7.34
N GLU A 126 -2.51 -15.70 -8.02
CA GLU A 126 -3.07 -17.01 -7.74
C GLU A 126 -2.04 -18.13 -7.94
N ARG A 127 -1.20 -18.03 -8.98
CA ARG A 127 -0.11 -19.00 -9.17
C ARG A 127 0.89 -18.99 -8.02
N HIS A 128 1.25 -17.80 -7.54
CA HIS A 128 2.14 -17.66 -6.38
C HIS A 128 1.54 -18.33 -5.14
N GLU A 129 0.29 -18.06 -4.86
CA GLU A 129 -0.40 -18.64 -3.72
C GLU A 129 -0.46 -20.16 -3.79
N ARG A 130 -0.70 -20.71 -4.98
CA ARG A 130 -0.71 -22.16 -5.18
C ARG A 130 0.68 -22.77 -4.99
N MET A 131 1.72 -22.11 -5.47
CA MET A 131 3.09 -22.60 -5.31
C MET A 131 3.53 -22.56 -3.85
N GLU A 132 3.21 -21.52 -3.11
CA GLU A 132 3.49 -21.43 -1.68
C GLU A 132 2.79 -22.55 -0.92
N LYS A 133 1.54 -22.81 -1.24
CA LYS A 133 0.76 -23.87 -0.61
C LYS A 133 1.35 -25.26 -0.90
N THR A 134 1.80 -25.50 -2.12
CA THR A 134 2.44 -26.77 -2.51
C THR A 134 3.77 -26.96 -1.77
N HIS A 135 4.57 -25.91 -1.64
CA HIS A 135 5.84 -25.98 -0.94
C HIS A 135 5.69 -26.22 0.57
N ARG A 136 4.58 -25.76 1.15
CA ARG A 136 4.30 -26.02 2.58
C ARG A 136 3.92 -27.48 2.86
N ASP A 137 3.33 -28.12 1.87
CA ASP A 137 2.88 -29.53 2.00
C ASP A 137 4.00 -30.54 1.75
N ASP A 138 5.14 -30.07 1.27
CA ASP A 138 6.33 -30.89 1.09
C ASP A 138 7.16 -30.87 2.41
#